data_3ea4b3e33732834e074a84c082a22dce
#
_entry.id   3ea4b3e33732834e074a84c082a22dce
#
_cell.length_a   1.000
_cell.length_b   1.000
_cell.length_c   1.000
_cell.angle_alpha   90.00
_cell.angle_beta   90.00
_cell.angle_gamma   90.00
#
_symmetry.space_group_name_H-M   'P 1'
#
loop_
_entity.id
_entity.type
_entity.pdbx_description
1 polymer ?
#
loop_
_entity_poly.entity_id
_entity_poly.type
_entity_poly.pdbx_seq_one_letter_code
_entity_poly.pdbx_strand_id
1 'polypeptide(L)'
;MFDVIIIGGGPCGATAAEDLGKLGHKVALLDRPGRIKPCGGAVPPILIKDFDIPDHLLKAKIVTARLVSPTNRSVDIPIENGFVGMVDREEFDEFLRKRAASAGVTRFSGTFDKITRQDGKTIVEFLNHKNENKEKIHAKIIIGADGARSKVARSEIPDADKIPYVIAYHEIIKAPEGFSGYKSDRCDVIYNGSISPDFYGWVFPHGETVSVGMGTGVKGFDLKDATSSLRLNSGLEDCETIRKEGAPIPLKPLKKWDNGKDVLLAGDAAGVVAPSPGEGIFYAMCSGRMAASAVAEALQKNNPKFLNLAQKSFVKQHGTVFKVLGAMQNAYYKTDDRRERFVSLCHDVDVQTMTFEAYMNKDLGKAQPLAHLKIGLKNIAHLLGIVSKEYT
;
A
#
# COMPACT_ATOMS: atom_id res chain seq x y z
N MET A 1 -22.09 24.29 1.32
CA MET A 1 -21.61 23.55 0.16
C MET A 1 -20.09 23.55 0.21
N PHE A 2 -19.45 22.41 0.04
CA PHE A 2 -17.99 22.23 -0.08
C PHE A 2 -17.55 22.36 -1.54
N ASP A 3 -16.27 22.66 -1.78
CA ASP A 3 -15.69 22.50 -3.10
C ASP A 3 -15.41 21.02 -3.35
N VAL A 4 -14.87 20.32 -2.31
CA VAL A 4 -14.51 18.91 -2.41
C VAL A 4 -14.97 18.14 -1.17
N ILE A 5 -15.53 16.95 -1.38
CA ILE A 5 -15.72 15.95 -0.33
C ILE A 5 -14.78 14.77 -0.62
N ILE A 6 -13.99 14.39 0.39
CA ILE A 6 -13.11 13.23 0.33
C ILE A 6 -13.71 12.13 1.19
N ILE A 7 -13.92 10.96 0.61
CA ILE A 7 -14.49 9.79 1.28
C ILE A 7 -13.37 8.81 1.58
N GLY A 8 -13.06 8.66 2.87
CA GLY A 8 -11.95 7.84 3.39
C GLY A 8 -10.78 8.68 3.90
N GLY A 9 -10.49 8.61 5.19
CA GLY A 9 -9.44 9.35 5.89
C GLY A 9 -8.14 8.57 6.12
N GLY A 10 -7.86 7.55 5.29
CA GLY A 10 -6.55 6.89 5.25
C GLY A 10 -5.47 7.78 4.62
N PRO A 11 -4.22 7.27 4.44
CA PRO A 11 -3.09 8.07 3.95
C PRO A 11 -3.38 8.83 2.65
N CYS A 12 -4.08 8.21 1.71
CA CYS A 12 -4.48 8.85 0.45
C CYS A 12 -5.40 10.05 0.67
N GLY A 13 -6.53 9.81 1.34
CA GLY A 13 -7.56 10.84 1.49
C GLY A 13 -7.14 11.97 2.43
N ALA A 14 -6.40 11.66 3.50
CA ALA A 14 -5.86 12.66 4.41
C ALA A 14 -4.81 13.55 3.70
N THR A 15 -3.93 12.98 2.86
CA THR A 15 -2.98 13.75 2.05
C THR A 15 -3.68 14.64 1.04
N ALA A 16 -4.67 14.10 0.30
CA ALA A 16 -5.44 14.90 -0.65
C ALA A 16 -6.20 16.04 0.04
N ALA A 17 -6.75 15.77 1.23
CA ALA A 17 -7.47 16.77 2.03
C ALA A 17 -6.54 17.91 2.48
N GLU A 18 -5.37 17.56 3.02
CA GLU A 18 -4.37 18.52 3.44
C GLU A 18 -3.93 19.43 2.29
N ASP A 19 -3.56 18.84 1.15
CA ASP A 19 -3.07 19.59 -0.01
C ASP A 19 -4.15 20.54 -0.55
N LEU A 20 -5.41 20.11 -0.65
CA LEU A 20 -6.52 20.97 -1.07
C LEU A 20 -6.85 22.05 -0.04
N GLY A 21 -6.77 21.72 1.25
CA GLY A 21 -6.95 22.71 2.33
C GLY A 21 -5.88 23.81 2.28
N LYS A 22 -4.62 23.44 2.09
CA LYS A 22 -3.49 24.40 1.90
C LYS A 22 -3.68 25.30 0.68
N LEU A 23 -4.38 24.84 -0.36
CA LEU A 23 -4.74 25.63 -1.53
C LEU A 23 -5.98 26.53 -1.31
N GLY A 24 -6.57 26.52 -0.09
CA GLY A 24 -7.70 27.36 0.28
C GLY A 24 -9.08 26.84 -0.16
N HIS A 25 -9.17 25.61 -0.64
CA HIS A 25 -10.46 25.01 -0.99
C HIS A 25 -11.26 24.64 0.26
N LYS A 26 -12.59 24.75 0.18
CA LYS A 26 -13.49 24.28 1.23
C LYS A 26 -13.67 22.76 1.14
N VAL A 27 -12.94 22.01 1.99
CA VAL A 27 -12.85 20.56 1.93
C VAL A 27 -13.55 19.90 3.11
N ALA A 28 -14.32 18.84 2.83
CA ALA A 28 -14.82 17.90 3.84
C ALA A 28 -14.09 16.56 3.72
N LEU A 29 -13.64 16.02 4.86
CA LEU A 29 -13.08 14.68 4.97
C LEU A 29 -14.01 13.79 5.77
N LEU A 30 -14.64 12.81 5.12
CA LEU A 30 -15.55 11.84 5.73
C LEU A 30 -14.82 10.53 5.98
N ASP A 31 -14.72 10.11 7.25
CA ASP A 31 -14.11 8.83 7.61
C ASP A 31 -14.84 8.16 8.77
N ARG A 32 -14.67 6.83 8.86
CA ARG A 32 -15.23 6.03 9.96
C ARG A 32 -14.31 6.10 11.17
N PRO A 33 -14.85 6.32 12.38
CA PRO A 33 -14.04 6.29 13.59
C PRO A 33 -13.61 4.87 13.97
N GLY A 34 -12.52 4.74 14.73
CA GLY A 34 -12.09 3.50 15.37
C GLY A 34 -11.66 2.37 14.44
N ARG A 35 -11.56 2.60 13.14
CA ARG A 35 -11.09 1.57 12.21
C ARG A 35 -9.58 1.69 11.99
N ILE A 36 -8.84 0.67 12.45
CA ILE A 36 -7.45 0.47 12.07
C ILE A 36 -7.46 -0.31 10.75
N LYS A 37 -6.73 0.17 9.74
CA LYS A 37 -6.56 -0.59 8.50
C LYS A 37 -5.44 -1.61 8.66
N PRO A 38 -5.71 -2.92 8.46
CA PRO A 38 -4.67 -3.94 8.46
C PRO A 38 -3.58 -3.60 7.45
N CYS A 39 -2.32 -3.64 7.89
CA CYS A 39 -1.17 -3.27 7.06
C CYS A 39 0.13 -3.77 7.69
N GLY A 40 1.12 -4.14 6.88
CA GLY A 40 2.47 -4.43 7.33
C GLY A 40 3.23 -3.20 7.86
N GLY A 41 2.75 -1.99 7.62
CA GLY A 41 3.26 -0.74 8.22
C GLY A 41 4.58 -0.21 7.66
N ALA A 42 5.20 -0.87 6.70
CA ALA A 42 6.50 -0.46 6.14
C ALA A 42 6.37 0.81 5.28
N VAL A 43 7.21 1.80 5.55
CA VAL A 43 7.30 3.07 4.83
C VAL A 43 8.75 3.36 4.43
N PRO A 44 9.03 3.61 3.13
CA PRO A 44 10.39 3.88 2.65
C PRO A 44 10.87 5.27 3.06
N PRO A 45 12.19 5.53 3.07
CA PRO A 45 12.78 6.83 3.42
C PRO A 45 12.24 7.98 2.58
N ILE A 46 12.00 7.75 1.29
CA ILE A 46 11.44 8.77 0.40
C ILE A 46 10.05 9.22 0.86
N LEU A 47 9.21 8.31 1.39
CA LEU A 47 7.92 8.70 1.96
C LEU A 47 8.10 9.57 3.20
N ILE A 48 9.01 9.16 4.10
CA ILE A 48 9.29 9.89 5.33
C ILE A 48 9.69 11.32 5.01
N LYS A 49 10.59 11.49 4.03
CA LYS A 49 11.09 12.78 3.56
C LYS A 49 10.03 13.60 2.82
N ASP A 50 9.39 13.03 1.79
CA ASP A 50 8.51 13.77 0.88
C ASP A 50 7.18 14.20 1.51
N PHE A 51 6.81 13.53 2.60
CA PHE A 51 5.56 13.80 3.33
C PHE A 51 5.80 14.27 4.77
N ASP A 52 7.01 14.64 5.13
CA ASP A 52 7.37 15.19 6.45
C ASP A 52 6.84 14.33 7.60
N ILE A 53 7.14 13.02 7.56
CA ILE A 53 6.71 12.09 8.60
C ILE A 53 7.63 12.20 9.82
N PRO A 54 7.11 12.61 10.99
CA PRO A 54 7.94 12.78 12.16
C PRO A 54 8.41 11.45 12.75
N ASP A 55 9.60 11.45 13.33
CA ASP A 55 10.29 10.26 13.82
C ASP A 55 9.50 9.49 14.91
N HIS A 56 8.73 10.19 15.74
CA HIS A 56 7.93 9.56 16.80
C HIS A 56 6.83 8.62 16.30
N LEU A 57 6.45 8.69 15.02
CA LEU A 57 5.50 7.76 14.41
C LEU A 57 6.16 6.45 13.95
N LEU A 58 7.50 6.40 13.93
CA LEU A 58 8.25 5.22 13.52
C LEU A 58 8.44 4.30 14.73
N LYS A 59 7.69 3.20 14.77
CA LYS A 59 7.75 2.21 15.86
C LYS A 59 9.01 1.35 15.82
N ALA A 60 9.57 1.13 14.61
CA ALA A 60 10.86 0.49 14.39
C ALA A 60 11.54 1.08 13.17
N LYS A 61 12.87 0.99 13.13
CA LYS A 61 13.72 1.36 12.01
C LYS A 61 14.44 0.09 11.52
N ILE A 62 14.08 -0.36 10.34
CA ILE A 62 14.56 -1.61 9.77
C ILE A 62 15.80 -1.32 8.93
N VAL A 63 16.89 -1.98 9.23
CA VAL A 63 18.18 -1.84 8.52
C VAL A 63 18.56 -3.08 7.71
N THR A 64 17.77 -4.15 7.81
CA THR A 64 18.00 -5.38 7.03
C THR A 64 16.66 -5.95 6.56
N ALA A 65 16.60 -6.43 5.31
CA ALA A 65 15.53 -7.30 4.84
C ALA A 65 16.09 -8.71 4.62
N ARG A 66 15.45 -9.71 5.22
CA ARG A 66 15.77 -11.13 4.99
C ARG A 66 14.75 -11.72 4.04
N LEU A 67 15.21 -12.31 2.95
CA LEU A 67 14.37 -13.11 2.06
C LEU A 67 14.60 -14.58 2.35
N VAL A 68 13.54 -15.34 2.58
CA VAL A 68 13.60 -16.77 2.89
C VAL A 68 12.98 -17.58 1.77
N SER A 69 13.70 -18.57 1.24
CA SER A 69 13.27 -19.43 0.15
C SER A 69 12.41 -20.62 0.64
N PRO A 70 11.75 -21.37 -0.28
CA PRO A 70 11.01 -22.57 0.07
C PRO A 70 11.82 -23.66 0.79
N THR A 71 13.13 -23.73 0.54
CA THR A 71 14.05 -24.67 1.21
C THR A 71 14.67 -24.10 2.48
N ASN A 72 14.13 -23.01 3.02
CA ASN A 72 14.60 -22.28 4.21
C ASN A 72 16.02 -21.69 4.07
N ARG A 73 16.54 -21.57 2.85
CA ARG A 73 17.73 -20.76 2.61
C ARG A 73 17.37 -19.30 2.65
N SER A 74 18.28 -18.46 3.11
CA SER A 74 17.99 -17.03 3.25
C SER A 74 19.12 -16.15 2.75
N VAL A 75 18.75 -14.95 2.32
CA VAL A 75 19.68 -13.87 2.00
C VAL A 75 19.29 -12.65 2.83
N ASP A 76 20.26 -12.10 3.55
CA ASP A 76 20.14 -10.85 4.27
C ASP A 76 20.62 -9.71 3.37
N ILE A 77 19.76 -8.75 3.14
CA ILE A 77 20.03 -7.59 2.31
C ILE A 77 20.09 -6.36 3.22
N PRO A 78 21.30 -5.81 3.46
CA PRO A 78 21.46 -4.62 4.28
C PRO A 78 20.85 -3.41 3.58
N ILE A 79 20.24 -2.52 4.34
CA ILE A 79 19.74 -1.23 3.86
C ILE A 79 20.83 -0.20 4.07
N GLU A 80 21.61 0.03 3.03
CA GLU A 80 22.72 1.00 3.08
C GLU A 80 22.19 2.44 3.12
N ASN A 81 22.82 3.28 3.94
CA ASN A 81 22.55 4.73 4.03
C ASN A 81 21.10 5.11 4.37
N GLY A 82 20.39 4.27 5.13
CA GLY A 82 19.02 4.57 5.52
C GLY A 82 18.34 3.45 6.30
N PHE A 83 17.04 3.51 6.37
CA PHE A 83 16.19 2.50 7.02
C PHE A 83 14.79 2.52 6.41
N VAL A 84 14.06 1.44 6.55
CA VAL A 84 12.61 1.42 6.34
C VAL A 84 11.94 1.68 7.68
N GLY A 85 11.07 2.68 7.75
CA GLY A 85 10.28 2.97 8.95
C GLY A 85 9.10 2.02 9.07
N MET A 86 8.76 1.62 10.30
CA MET A 86 7.55 0.85 10.58
C MET A 86 6.56 1.73 11.34
N VAL A 87 5.35 1.88 10.82
CA VAL A 87 4.31 2.73 11.42
C VAL A 87 3.14 1.92 11.93
N ASP A 88 2.58 2.33 13.07
CA ASP A 88 1.25 1.89 13.49
C ASP A 88 0.18 2.72 12.78
N ARG A 89 -0.74 2.05 12.09
CA ARG A 89 -1.75 2.69 11.27
C ARG A 89 -2.77 3.49 12.06
N GLU A 90 -2.99 3.16 13.33
CA GLU A 90 -3.88 3.93 14.19
C GLU A 90 -3.34 5.33 14.43
N GLU A 91 -2.09 5.44 14.86
CA GLU A 91 -1.42 6.71 15.11
C GLU A 91 -1.08 7.45 13.82
N PHE A 92 -0.55 6.74 12.83
CA PHE A 92 -0.13 7.32 11.56
C PHE A 92 -1.30 7.95 10.79
N ASP A 93 -2.40 7.22 10.63
CA ASP A 93 -3.56 7.73 9.91
C ASP A 93 -4.21 8.91 10.66
N GLU A 94 -4.26 8.85 12.02
CA GLU A 94 -4.81 9.96 12.80
C GLU A 94 -3.91 11.20 12.76
N PHE A 95 -2.60 11.03 12.73
CA PHE A 95 -1.67 12.14 12.52
C PHE A 95 -1.95 12.85 11.19
N LEU A 96 -2.11 12.10 10.10
CA LEU A 96 -2.42 12.67 8.78
C LEU A 96 -3.78 13.39 8.76
N ARG A 97 -4.80 12.81 9.41
CA ARG A 97 -6.12 13.46 9.56
C ARG A 97 -6.07 14.75 10.37
N LYS A 98 -5.28 14.79 11.45
CA LYS A 98 -5.06 16.02 12.25
C LYS A 98 -4.36 17.07 11.42
N ARG A 99 -3.35 16.69 10.65
CA ARG A 99 -2.61 17.58 9.75
C ARG A 99 -3.54 18.19 8.68
N ALA A 100 -4.42 17.39 8.08
CA ALA A 100 -5.48 17.89 7.19
C ALA A 100 -6.43 18.88 7.89
N ALA A 101 -6.85 18.58 9.13
CA ALA A 101 -7.70 19.49 9.91
C ALA A 101 -7.00 20.83 10.19
N SER A 102 -5.70 20.82 10.49
CA SER A 102 -4.89 22.03 10.67
C SER A 102 -4.76 22.86 9.39
N ALA A 103 -4.95 22.26 8.21
CA ALA A 103 -5.05 22.95 6.93
C ALA A 103 -6.47 23.48 6.61
N GLY A 104 -7.38 23.53 7.60
CA GLY A 104 -8.75 24.05 7.46
C GLY A 104 -9.80 23.05 6.95
N VAL A 105 -9.47 21.76 6.90
CA VAL A 105 -10.38 20.71 6.44
C VAL A 105 -11.44 20.39 7.53
N THR A 106 -12.71 20.35 7.14
CA THR A 106 -13.81 19.94 8.03
C THR A 106 -13.89 18.41 8.09
N ARG A 107 -13.69 17.82 9.28
CA ARG A 107 -13.78 16.37 9.49
C ARG A 107 -15.19 15.94 9.86
N PHE A 108 -15.68 14.90 9.17
CA PHE A 108 -16.93 14.21 9.50
C PHE A 108 -16.62 12.78 9.94
N SER A 109 -17.19 12.38 11.08
CA SER A 109 -17.13 11.02 11.59
C SER A 109 -18.38 10.26 11.12
N GLY A 110 -18.25 9.40 10.12
CA GLY A 110 -19.41 8.72 9.57
C GLY A 110 -19.09 7.63 8.55
N THR A 111 -20.10 6.83 8.25
CA THR A 111 -20.05 5.78 7.22
C THR A 111 -20.72 6.26 5.95
N PHE A 112 -19.96 6.36 4.86
CA PHE A 112 -20.47 6.66 3.53
C PHE A 112 -21.55 5.65 3.10
N ASP A 113 -22.68 6.16 2.59
CA ASP A 113 -23.77 5.36 2.06
C ASP A 113 -23.78 5.38 0.53
N LYS A 114 -24.05 6.54 -0.07
CA LYS A 114 -24.14 6.69 -1.53
C LYS A 114 -23.91 8.15 -1.98
N ILE A 115 -23.70 8.29 -3.29
CA ILE A 115 -23.71 9.56 -4.00
C ILE A 115 -25.03 9.69 -4.75
N THR A 116 -25.65 10.86 -4.64
CA THR A 116 -26.85 11.22 -5.42
C THR A 116 -26.61 12.57 -6.10
N ARG A 117 -27.40 12.88 -7.12
CA ARG A 117 -27.33 14.14 -7.83
C ARG A 117 -28.72 14.72 -7.95
N GLN A 118 -28.87 15.97 -7.50
CA GLN A 118 -30.13 16.68 -7.54
C GLN A 118 -29.88 18.16 -7.87
N ASP A 119 -30.63 18.75 -8.80
CA ASP A 119 -30.51 20.15 -9.22
C ASP A 119 -29.08 20.56 -9.60
N GLY A 120 -28.37 19.69 -10.29
CA GLY A 120 -26.97 19.91 -10.70
C GLY A 120 -25.95 19.88 -9.56
N LYS A 121 -26.35 19.48 -8.34
CA LYS A 121 -25.46 19.36 -7.18
C LYS A 121 -25.17 17.91 -6.85
N THR A 122 -23.93 17.61 -6.54
CA THR A 122 -23.50 16.29 -6.07
C THR A 122 -23.64 16.22 -4.56
N ILE A 123 -24.31 15.18 -4.09
CA ILE A 123 -24.70 14.98 -2.70
C ILE A 123 -24.09 13.68 -2.20
N VAL A 124 -23.38 13.74 -1.08
CA VAL A 124 -22.92 12.57 -0.34
C VAL A 124 -23.86 12.31 0.82
N GLU A 125 -24.47 11.14 0.84
CA GLU A 125 -25.27 10.64 1.95
C GLU A 125 -24.43 9.74 2.84
N PHE A 126 -24.50 9.91 4.15
CA PHE A 126 -23.72 9.13 5.11
C PHE A 126 -24.45 9.00 6.45
N LEU A 127 -24.11 7.96 7.21
CA LEU A 127 -24.52 7.82 8.61
C LEU A 127 -23.50 8.55 9.48
N ASN A 128 -23.92 9.60 10.17
CA ASN A 128 -23.09 10.33 11.12
C ASN A 128 -23.00 9.55 12.43
N HIS A 129 -21.77 9.21 12.88
CA HIS A 129 -21.55 8.45 14.10
C HIS A 129 -21.63 9.26 15.40
N LYS A 130 -21.76 10.60 15.32
CA LYS A 130 -21.93 11.44 16.52
C LYS A 130 -23.38 11.46 17.01
N ASN A 131 -24.33 11.41 16.09
CA ASN A 131 -25.75 11.54 16.39
C ASN A 131 -26.60 10.40 15.81
N GLU A 132 -25.98 9.41 15.16
CA GLU A 132 -26.60 8.24 14.53
C GLU A 132 -27.66 8.58 13.45
N ASN A 133 -27.62 9.79 12.91
CA ASN A 133 -28.54 10.22 11.88
C ASN A 133 -27.94 10.07 10.47
N LYS A 134 -28.84 9.86 9.48
CA LYS A 134 -28.45 9.99 8.07
C LYS A 134 -28.36 11.48 7.73
N GLU A 135 -27.20 11.88 7.25
CA GLU A 135 -26.91 13.26 6.85
C GLU A 135 -26.56 13.36 5.37
N LYS A 136 -26.68 14.57 4.84
CA LYS A 136 -26.35 14.91 3.46
C LYS A 136 -25.42 16.11 3.44
N ILE A 137 -24.34 15.99 2.70
CA ILE A 137 -23.45 17.12 2.43
C ILE A 137 -23.24 17.27 0.92
N HIS A 138 -22.98 18.48 0.48
CA HIS A 138 -22.93 18.83 -0.94
C HIS A 138 -21.53 19.30 -1.33
N ALA A 139 -21.04 18.86 -2.51
CA ALA A 139 -19.79 19.34 -3.10
C ALA A 139 -19.87 19.48 -4.61
N LYS A 140 -18.89 20.17 -5.18
CA LYS A 140 -18.65 20.21 -6.63
C LYS A 140 -18.00 18.94 -7.13
N ILE A 141 -17.00 18.43 -6.38
CA ILE A 141 -16.20 17.23 -6.74
C ILE A 141 -16.06 16.32 -5.53
N ILE A 142 -16.00 15.02 -5.78
CA ILE A 142 -15.79 13.97 -4.79
C ILE A 142 -14.49 13.23 -5.11
N ILE A 143 -13.65 13.01 -4.08
CA ILE A 143 -12.53 12.08 -4.14
C ILE A 143 -12.90 10.82 -3.36
N GLY A 144 -12.97 9.68 -4.06
CA GLY A 144 -13.11 8.36 -3.44
C GLY A 144 -11.75 7.81 -3.04
N ALA A 145 -11.47 7.79 -1.73
CA ALA A 145 -10.26 7.25 -1.11
C ALA A 145 -10.59 6.20 -0.02
N ASP A 146 -11.72 5.52 -0.19
CA ASP A 146 -12.35 4.61 0.78
C ASP A 146 -11.79 3.18 0.76
N GLY A 147 -10.61 3.00 0.16
CA GLY A 147 -9.79 1.81 0.24
C GLY A 147 -10.17 0.71 -0.76
N ALA A 148 -9.55 -0.46 -0.61
CA ALA A 148 -9.60 -1.55 -1.58
C ALA A 148 -11.04 -2.06 -1.89
N ARG A 149 -11.96 -1.99 -0.91
CA ARG A 149 -13.38 -2.32 -1.12
C ARG A 149 -14.25 -1.08 -1.34
N SER A 150 -13.73 -0.11 -2.06
CA SER A 150 -14.37 1.18 -2.32
C SER A 150 -15.82 1.04 -2.77
N LYS A 151 -16.73 1.63 -2.00
CA LYS A 151 -18.14 1.78 -2.44
C LYS A 151 -18.25 2.86 -3.52
N VAL A 152 -17.45 3.93 -3.41
CA VAL A 152 -17.40 5.00 -4.41
C VAL A 152 -16.98 4.43 -5.76
N ALA A 153 -15.92 3.62 -5.80
CA ALA A 153 -15.45 3.01 -7.04
C ALA A 153 -16.55 2.16 -7.71
N ARG A 154 -17.19 1.27 -6.92
CA ARG A 154 -18.23 0.36 -7.45
C ARG A 154 -19.49 1.08 -7.93
N SER A 155 -19.82 2.24 -7.36
CA SER A 155 -21.02 2.99 -7.77
C SER A 155 -20.76 3.94 -8.94
N GLU A 156 -19.53 4.43 -9.13
CA GLU A 156 -19.24 5.55 -10.03
C GLU A 156 -18.32 5.20 -11.21
N ILE A 157 -17.54 4.13 -11.09
CA ILE A 157 -16.55 3.77 -12.10
C ILE A 157 -16.84 2.39 -12.68
N PRO A 158 -17.00 2.27 -14.00
CA PRO A 158 -17.21 0.99 -14.66
C PRO A 158 -16.06 0.00 -14.38
N ASP A 159 -16.40 -1.27 -14.21
CA ASP A 159 -15.46 -2.38 -13.98
C ASP A 159 -14.62 -2.29 -12.69
N ALA A 160 -14.96 -1.38 -11.77
CA ALA A 160 -14.22 -1.24 -10.52
C ALA A 160 -14.35 -2.47 -9.59
N ASP A 161 -15.37 -3.28 -9.76
CA ASP A 161 -15.59 -4.56 -9.06
C ASP A 161 -14.72 -5.71 -9.58
N LYS A 162 -14.06 -5.53 -10.73
CA LYS A 162 -13.24 -6.56 -11.40
C LYS A 162 -11.74 -6.50 -11.05
N ILE A 163 -11.34 -5.64 -10.09
CA ILE A 163 -9.95 -5.58 -9.65
C ILE A 163 -9.54 -6.91 -9.00
N PRO A 164 -8.41 -7.55 -9.42
CA PRO A 164 -7.89 -8.71 -8.75
C PRO A 164 -7.30 -8.31 -7.39
N TYR A 165 -7.51 -9.18 -6.38
CA TYR A 165 -7.04 -8.97 -5.02
C TYR A 165 -6.24 -10.15 -4.51
N VAL A 166 -5.24 -9.86 -3.70
CA VAL A 166 -4.71 -10.75 -2.67
C VAL A 166 -5.46 -10.45 -1.38
N ILE A 167 -5.89 -11.48 -0.66
CA ILE A 167 -6.39 -11.31 0.70
C ILE A 167 -5.22 -11.52 1.64
N ALA A 168 -4.85 -10.48 2.36
CA ALA A 168 -3.87 -10.52 3.42
C ALA A 168 -4.54 -10.82 4.75
N TYR A 169 -3.89 -11.65 5.56
CA TYR A 169 -4.24 -11.92 6.95
C TYR A 169 -2.97 -11.85 7.78
N HIS A 170 -3.05 -11.22 8.96
CA HIS A 170 -1.94 -11.16 9.89
C HIS A 170 -2.41 -11.16 11.34
N GLU A 171 -1.49 -11.53 12.20
CA GLU A 171 -1.60 -11.42 13.63
C GLU A 171 -0.57 -10.43 14.14
N ILE A 172 -1.02 -9.48 14.96
CA ILE A 172 -0.14 -8.61 15.72
C ILE A 172 0.11 -9.33 17.04
N ILE A 173 1.34 -9.67 17.30
CA ILE A 173 1.78 -10.39 18.48
C ILE A 173 2.73 -9.53 19.32
N LYS A 174 2.90 -9.84 20.60
CA LYS A 174 3.92 -9.24 21.45
C LYS A 174 5.31 -9.65 20.94
N ALA A 175 6.25 -8.73 20.90
CA ALA A 175 7.61 -9.04 20.48
C ALA A 175 8.26 -10.01 21.46
N PRO A 176 9.00 -11.04 20.95
CA PRO A 176 9.65 -12.01 21.83
C PRO A 176 10.84 -11.37 22.55
N GLU A 177 11.00 -11.74 23.82
CA GLU A 177 12.16 -11.33 24.63
C GLU A 177 13.23 -12.45 24.56
N GLY A 178 14.48 -12.05 24.28
CA GLY A 178 15.64 -12.97 24.37
C GLY A 178 15.71 -14.08 23.32
N PHE A 179 14.90 -14.04 22.26
CA PHE A 179 14.93 -15.03 21.18
C PHE A 179 15.93 -14.65 20.11
N SER A 180 16.98 -15.45 19.93
CA SER A 180 18.10 -15.17 19.01
C SER A 180 17.73 -15.19 17.50
N GLY A 181 16.63 -15.86 17.14
CA GLY A 181 16.14 -15.93 15.77
C GLY A 181 15.42 -14.65 15.30
N TYR A 182 14.85 -13.89 16.23
CA TYR A 182 14.17 -12.64 15.98
C TYR A 182 15.13 -11.45 16.10
N LYS A 183 15.02 -10.50 15.17
CA LYS A 183 15.76 -9.23 15.22
C LYS A 183 14.77 -8.08 15.05
N SER A 184 14.80 -7.12 15.98
CA SER A 184 13.88 -5.97 16.01
C SER A 184 14.12 -4.93 14.90
N ASP A 185 15.24 -5.04 14.20
CA ASP A 185 15.67 -4.18 13.10
C ASP A 185 15.70 -4.89 11.74
N ARG A 186 15.10 -6.10 11.63
CA ARG A 186 15.06 -6.90 10.40
C ARG A 186 13.64 -7.30 10.04
N CYS A 187 13.23 -7.02 8.79
CA CYS A 187 12.03 -7.57 8.20
C CYS A 187 12.31 -8.88 7.48
N ASP A 188 11.58 -9.95 7.82
CA ASP A 188 11.69 -11.23 7.13
C ASP A 188 10.51 -11.37 6.14
N VAL A 189 10.83 -11.73 4.88
CA VAL A 189 9.89 -11.98 3.78
C VAL A 189 10.04 -13.43 3.34
N ILE A 190 8.97 -14.21 3.49
CA ILE A 190 8.99 -15.66 3.32
C ILE A 190 8.31 -16.04 2.01
N TYR A 191 9.09 -16.56 1.06
CA TYR A 191 8.64 -17.09 -0.21
C TYR A 191 8.49 -18.60 -0.13
N ASN A 192 7.32 -19.08 0.29
CA ASN A 192 7.02 -20.50 0.43
C ASN A 192 5.56 -20.76 0.05
N GLY A 193 5.31 -21.68 -0.87
CA GLY A 193 3.98 -21.97 -1.39
C GLY A 193 3.01 -22.57 -0.38
N SER A 194 3.52 -23.22 0.69
CA SER A 194 2.68 -23.71 1.79
C SER A 194 2.19 -22.57 2.70
N ILE A 195 2.94 -21.45 2.78
CA ILE A 195 2.56 -20.25 3.51
C ILE A 195 1.75 -19.30 2.61
N SER A 196 2.22 -19.09 1.37
CA SER A 196 1.54 -18.23 0.40
C SER A 196 1.70 -18.78 -1.01
N PRO A 197 0.60 -19.29 -1.66
CA PRO A 197 0.69 -19.90 -2.98
C PRO A 197 1.10 -18.95 -4.12
N ASP A 198 0.79 -17.65 -4.01
CA ASP A 198 0.94 -16.66 -5.09
C ASP A 198 1.37 -15.27 -4.64
N PHE A 199 1.75 -15.14 -3.37
CA PHE A 199 2.28 -13.92 -2.77
C PHE A 199 3.47 -14.25 -1.85
N TYR A 200 3.49 -13.76 -0.59
CA TYR A 200 4.53 -14.06 0.41
C TYR A 200 3.97 -14.00 1.84
N GLY A 201 4.71 -14.59 2.79
CA GLY A 201 4.56 -14.39 4.22
C GLY A 201 5.54 -13.35 4.74
N TRP A 202 5.25 -12.77 5.91
CA TRP A 202 6.14 -11.77 6.52
C TRP A 202 6.19 -11.87 8.04
N VAL A 203 7.34 -11.44 8.59
CA VAL A 203 7.55 -11.17 10.01
C VAL A 203 8.14 -9.76 10.11
N PHE A 204 7.34 -8.78 10.53
CA PHE A 204 7.71 -7.37 10.51
C PHE A 204 7.67 -6.78 11.92
N PRO A 205 8.82 -6.36 12.47
CA PRO A 205 8.92 -5.71 13.78
C PRO A 205 8.24 -4.35 13.83
N HIS A 206 7.58 -4.06 14.96
CA HIS A 206 6.97 -2.77 15.28
C HIS A 206 7.29 -2.35 16.73
N GLY A 207 8.56 -2.42 17.12
CA GLY A 207 8.99 -2.15 18.48
C GLY A 207 8.53 -3.25 19.45
N GLU A 208 7.57 -2.95 20.32
CA GLU A 208 7.03 -3.91 21.29
C GLU A 208 6.13 -4.99 20.68
N THR A 209 5.79 -4.86 19.39
CA THR A 209 4.94 -5.82 18.67
C THR A 209 5.57 -6.28 17.38
N VAL A 210 5.03 -7.37 16.83
CA VAL A 210 5.42 -7.93 15.54
C VAL A 210 4.17 -8.22 14.74
N SER A 211 4.16 -7.81 13.46
CA SER A 211 3.17 -8.22 12.49
C SER A 211 3.63 -9.50 11.81
N VAL A 212 2.93 -10.61 12.04
CA VAL A 212 3.18 -11.89 11.37
C VAL A 212 1.99 -12.22 10.48
N GLY A 213 2.22 -12.40 9.20
CA GLY A 213 1.10 -12.62 8.29
C GLY A 213 1.50 -13.14 6.93
N MET A 214 0.49 -13.31 6.10
CA MET A 214 0.65 -13.74 4.72
C MET A 214 -0.48 -13.18 3.83
N GLY A 215 -0.32 -13.27 2.52
CA GLY A 215 -1.36 -12.91 1.57
C GLY A 215 -1.52 -13.97 0.47
N THR A 216 -2.72 -14.12 -0.08
CA THR A 216 -2.95 -14.94 -1.26
C THR A 216 -4.22 -14.54 -2.03
N GLY A 217 -4.20 -14.71 -3.35
CA GLY A 217 -5.37 -14.59 -4.22
C GLY A 217 -6.10 -15.93 -4.44
N VAL A 218 -5.55 -17.03 -3.93
CA VAL A 218 -6.14 -18.38 -4.08
C VAL A 218 -7.36 -18.52 -3.17
N LYS A 219 -8.53 -18.71 -3.77
CA LYS A 219 -9.78 -18.87 -3.03
C LYS A 219 -9.80 -20.20 -2.25
N GLY A 220 -10.27 -20.14 -1.01
CA GLY A 220 -10.38 -21.31 -0.13
C GLY A 220 -9.07 -21.74 0.55
N PHE A 221 -7.98 -21.01 0.34
CA PHE A 221 -6.74 -21.23 1.08
C PHE A 221 -6.91 -20.81 2.55
N ASP A 222 -6.43 -21.65 3.49
CA ASP A 222 -6.56 -21.38 4.92
C ASP A 222 -5.48 -20.39 5.39
N LEU A 223 -5.88 -19.11 5.44
CA LEU A 223 -5.00 -18.00 5.86
C LEU A 223 -4.56 -18.12 7.33
N LYS A 224 -5.42 -18.68 8.19
CA LYS A 224 -5.14 -18.78 9.62
C LYS A 224 -4.13 -19.90 9.90
N ASP A 225 -4.34 -21.06 9.30
CA ASP A 225 -3.43 -22.20 9.41
C ASP A 225 -2.05 -21.85 8.85
N ALA A 226 -1.99 -21.21 7.68
CA ALA A 226 -0.75 -20.74 7.09
C ALA A 226 -0.02 -19.73 7.97
N THR A 227 -0.75 -18.81 8.63
CA THR A 227 -0.14 -17.84 9.56
C THR A 227 0.35 -18.53 10.82
N SER A 228 -0.38 -19.53 11.34
CA SER A 228 0.06 -20.35 12.48
C SER A 228 1.33 -21.14 12.15
N SER A 229 1.37 -21.74 10.95
CA SER A 229 2.57 -22.43 10.44
C SER A 229 3.75 -21.47 10.28
N LEU A 230 3.51 -20.24 9.79
CA LEU A 230 4.55 -19.22 9.70
C LEU A 230 5.09 -18.82 11.08
N ARG A 231 4.22 -18.67 12.09
CA ARG A 231 4.63 -18.38 13.49
C ARG A 231 5.51 -19.50 14.02
N LEU A 232 5.08 -20.75 13.87
CA LEU A 232 5.85 -21.94 14.30
C LEU A 232 7.23 -21.96 13.62
N ASN A 233 7.27 -21.82 12.31
CA ASN A 233 8.54 -21.83 11.54
C ASN A 233 9.47 -20.68 11.90
N SER A 234 8.94 -19.60 12.47
CA SER A 234 9.69 -18.42 12.90
C SER A 234 10.00 -18.41 14.40
N GLY A 235 9.61 -19.45 15.16
CA GLY A 235 9.78 -19.54 16.62
C GLY A 235 8.97 -18.51 17.39
N LEU A 236 7.78 -18.14 16.88
CA LEU A 236 6.90 -17.11 17.43
C LEU A 236 5.53 -17.67 17.86
N GLU A 237 5.40 -19.00 17.95
CA GLU A 237 4.15 -19.69 18.27
C GLU A 237 3.63 -19.35 19.67
N ASP A 238 4.53 -19.21 20.64
CA ASP A 238 4.19 -18.94 22.06
C ASP A 238 3.97 -17.45 22.36
N CYS A 239 4.23 -16.55 21.40
CA CYS A 239 4.03 -15.12 21.60
C CYS A 239 2.54 -14.77 21.71
N GLU A 240 2.20 -13.93 22.68
CA GLU A 240 0.82 -13.48 22.92
C GLU A 240 0.27 -12.76 21.68
N THR A 241 -0.92 -13.18 21.22
CA THR A 241 -1.64 -12.52 20.13
C THR A 241 -2.48 -11.36 20.66
N ILE A 242 -2.16 -10.15 20.24
CA ILE A 242 -2.86 -8.92 20.61
C ILE A 242 -4.07 -8.69 19.70
N ARG A 243 -3.91 -8.90 18.37
CA ARG A 243 -4.94 -8.59 17.37
C ARG A 243 -4.80 -9.47 16.14
N LYS A 244 -5.94 -9.86 15.54
CA LYS A 244 -6.02 -10.63 14.29
C LYS A 244 -6.80 -9.82 13.26
N GLU A 245 -6.24 -9.64 12.07
CA GLU A 245 -6.81 -8.75 11.08
C GLU A 245 -6.63 -9.28 9.66
N GLY A 246 -7.47 -8.80 8.74
CA GLY A 246 -7.33 -9.11 7.32
C GLY A 246 -7.88 -8.02 6.43
N ALA A 247 -7.26 -7.84 5.28
CA ALA A 247 -7.67 -6.87 4.28
C ALA A 247 -7.34 -7.32 2.85
N PRO A 248 -8.15 -6.94 1.86
CA PRO A 248 -7.77 -7.10 0.47
C PRO A 248 -6.70 -6.09 0.07
N ILE A 249 -5.76 -6.56 -0.75
CA ILE A 249 -4.71 -5.76 -1.40
C ILE A 249 -4.99 -5.81 -2.90
N PRO A 250 -5.33 -4.69 -3.55
CA PRO A 250 -5.53 -4.67 -4.99
C PRO A 250 -4.19 -4.84 -5.70
N LEU A 251 -4.18 -5.65 -6.76
CA LEU A 251 -2.94 -5.99 -7.49
C LEU A 251 -2.77 -5.20 -8.78
N LYS A 252 -3.74 -4.38 -9.15
CA LYS A 252 -3.71 -3.67 -10.44
C LYS A 252 -4.52 -2.38 -10.38
N PRO A 253 -3.97 -1.25 -10.86
CA PRO A 253 -4.72 -0.02 -11.00
C PRO A 253 -5.88 -0.16 -12.00
N LEU A 254 -6.98 0.53 -11.70
CA LEU A 254 -8.11 0.67 -12.59
C LEU A 254 -7.70 1.36 -13.91
N LYS A 255 -8.40 1.02 -14.99
CA LYS A 255 -8.20 1.66 -16.30
C LYS A 255 -8.72 3.11 -16.35
N LYS A 256 -9.71 3.42 -15.52
CA LYS A 256 -10.26 4.76 -15.33
C LYS A 256 -10.37 5.07 -13.85
N TRP A 257 -9.98 6.26 -13.45
CA TRP A 257 -10.05 6.73 -12.06
C TRP A 257 -11.15 7.77 -11.85
N ASP A 258 -11.70 8.33 -12.91
CA ASP A 258 -12.75 9.34 -12.84
C ASP A 258 -13.97 8.94 -13.68
N ASN A 259 -15.13 9.49 -13.33
CA ASN A 259 -16.38 9.29 -14.06
C ASN A 259 -16.60 10.36 -15.17
N GLY A 260 -15.63 11.22 -15.42
CA GLY A 260 -15.69 12.30 -16.40
C GLY A 260 -16.60 13.47 -16.00
N LYS A 261 -17.12 13.50 -14.76
CA LYS A 261 -18.07 14.51 -14.26
C LYS A 261 -17.62 15.13 -12.94
N ASP A 262 -17.74 14.40 -11.86
CA ASP A 262 -17.65 14.94 -10.50
C ASP A 262 -17.00 13.98 -9.49
N VAL A 263 -16.56 12.80 -9.90
CA VAL A 263 -15.94 11.80 -9.03
C VAL A 263 -14.57 11.38 -9.57
N LEU A 264 -13.57 11.38 -8.69
CA LEU A 264 -12.21 10.90 -8.91
C LEU A 264 -11.85 9.89 -7.82
N LEU A 265 -11.22 8.78 -8.18
CA LEU A 265 -10.67 7.79 -7.25
C LEU A 265 -9.17 8.02 -7.03
N ALA A 266 -8.68 7.65 -5.83
CA ALA A 266 -7.26 7.62 -5.53
C ALA A 266 -6.91 6.53 -4.50
N GLY A 267 -5.64 6.18 -4.37
CA GLY A 267 -5.16 5.13 -3.48
C GLY A 267 -5.69 3.76 -3.83
N ASP A 268 -5.91 2.92 -2.82
CA ASP A 268 -6.42 1.56 -3.01
C ASP A 268 -7.79 1.52 -3.70
N ALA A 269 -8.60 2.58 -3.59
CA ALA A 269 -9.87 2.69 -4.29
C ALA A 269 -9.70 2.73 -5.82
N ALA A 270 -8.55 3.25 -6.28
CA ALA A 270 -8.12 3.23 -7.68
C ALA A 270 -7.20 2.03 -8.01
N GLY A 271 -6.99 1.12 -7.06
CA GLY A 271 -6.12 -0.05 -7.21
C GLY A 271 -4.62 0.24 -7.14
N VAL A 272 -4.23 1.34 -6.50
CA VAL A 272 -2.86 1.85 -6.51
C VAL A 272 -2.02 1.24 -5.38
N VAL A 273 -1.69 -0.05 -5.54
CA VAL A 273 -0.75 -0.78 -4.69
C VAL A 273 0.28 -1.46 -5.59
N ALA A 274 1.56 -1.35 -5.26
CA ALA A 274 2.61 -2.01 -6.02
C ALA A 274 2.48 -3.54 -5.91
N PRO A 275 2.37 -4.27 -7.03
CA PRO A 275 1.88 -5.66 -7.00
C PRO A 275 2.82 -6.64 -6.29
N SER A 276 4.11 -6.59 -6.55
CA SER A 276 5.07 -7.55 -5.97
C SER A 276 5.30 -7.33 -4.47
N PRO A 277 5.65 -6.10 -3.98
CA PRO A 277 5.88 -5.89 -2.56
C PRO A 277 4.59 -5.65 -1.76
N GLY A 278 3.41 -5.54 -2.40
CA GLY A 278 2.18 -5.16 -1.70
C GLY A 278 2.22 -3.77 -1.08
N GLU A 279 3.13 -2.91 -1.54
CA GLU A 279 3.34 -1.58 -0.97
C GLU A 279 2.24 -0.62 -1.39
N GLY A 280 1.46 -0.15 -0.41
CA GLY A 280 0.32 0.72 -0.64
C GLY A 280 0.48 2.14 -0.09
N ILE A 281 1.14 2.36 1.06
CA ILE A 281 1.11 3.64 1.77
C ILE A 281 1.75 4.76 0.93
N PHE A 282 2.96 4.55 0.41
CA PHE A 282 3.64 5.53 -0.43
C PHE A 282 2.81 5.92 -1.66
N TYR A 283 2.37 4.92 -2.41
CA TYR A 283 1.59 5.17 -3.64
C TYR A 283 0.21 5.75 -3.34
N ALA A 284 -0.41 5.40 -2.20
CA ALA A 284 -1.65 6.02 -1.74
C ALA A 284 -1.47 7.52 -1.49
N MET A 285 -0.40 7.93 -0.79
CA MET A 285 -0.11 9.33 -0.52
C MET A 285 0.25 10.09 -1.80
N CYS A 286 1.08 9.52 -2.69
CA CYS A 286 1.40 10.10 -4.00
C CYS A 286 0.13 10.31 -4.86
N SER A 287 -0.71 9.28 -4.97
CA SER A 287 -1.96 9.41 -5.73
C SER A 287 -2.94 10.39 -5.11
N GLY A 288 -2.95 10.52 -3.77
CA GLY A 288 -3.72 11.54 -3.05
C GLY A 288 -3.27 12.95 -3.42
N ARG A 289 -1.97 13.22 -3.46
CA ARG A 289 -1.38 14.49 -3.92
C ARG A 289 -1.72 14.79 -5.37
N MET A 290 -1.61 13.78 -6.25
CA MET A 290 -1.98 13.92 -7.66
C MET A 290 -3.48 14.16 -7.84
N ALA A 291 -4.33 13.52 -7.02
CA ALA A 291 -5.77 13.76 -7.03
C ALA A 291 -6.11 15.20 -6.58
N ALA A 292 -5.45 15.69 -5.53
CA ALA A 292 -5.62 17.07 -5.07
C ALA A 292 -5.26 18.09 -6.18
N SER A 293 -4.12 17.90 -6.84
CA SER A 293 -3.68 18.75 -7.95
C SER A 293 -4.67 18.74 -9.12
N ALA A 294 -5.13 17.55 -9.54
CA ALA A 294 -6.08 17.40 -10.64
C ALA A 294 -7.46 18.05 -10.32
N VAL A 295 -7.91 17.91 -9.06
CA VAL A 295 -9.16 18.52 -8.59
C VAL A 295 -9.03 20.03 -8.50
N ALA A 296 -7.92 20.57 -7.99
CA ALA A 296 -7.68 22.01 -7.94
C ALA A 296 -7.72 22.61 -9.35
N GLU A 297 -7.08 21.97 -10.32
CA GLU A 297 -7.09 22.42 -11.73
C GLU A 297 -8.50 22.32 -12.34
N ALA A 298 -9.23 21.22 -12.08
CA ALA A 298 -10.60 21.05 -12.55
C ALA A 298 -11.54 22.16 -12.01
N LEU A 299 -11.40 22.53 -10.73
CA LEU A 299 -12.16 23.60 -10.10
C LEU A 299 -11.78 24.97 -10.69
N GLN A 300 -10.49 25.25 -10.82
CA GLN A 300 -9.99 26.52 -11.38
C GLN A 300 -10.45 26.73 -12.82
N LYS A 301 -10.42 25.68 -13.64
CA LYS A 301 -10.83 25.73 -15.06
C LYS A 301 -12.33 25.51 -15.26
N ASN A 302 -13.07 25.22 -14.19
CA ASN A 302 -14.48 24.80 -14.23
C ASN A 302 -14.72 23.69 -15.28
N ASN A 303 -13.81 22.70 -15.33
CA ASN A 303 -13.82 21.65 -16.36
C ASN A 303 -13.44 20.29 -15.74
N PRO A 304 -14.39 19.36 -15.61
CA PRO A 304 -14.14 18.04 -15.01
C PRO A 304 -13.19 17.15 -15.83
N LYS A 305 -12.89 17.47 -17.08
CA LYS A 305 -11.92 16.70 -17.87
C LYS A 305 -10.52 16.71 -17.26
N PHE A 306 -10.20 17.69 -16.41
CA PHE A 306 -8.91 17.75 -15.72
C PHE A 306 -8.77 16.71 -14.63
N LEU A 307 -9.86 16.06 -14.16
CA LEU A 307 -9.78 14.97 -13.19
C LEU A 307 -8.90 13.81 -13.67
N ASN A 308 -8.87 13.55 -14.99
CA ASN A 308 -8.04 12.50 -15.56
C ASN A 308 -6.53 12.72 -15.40
N LEU A 309 -6.10 13.94 -15.06
CA LEU A 309 -4.68 14.26 -14.84
C LEU A 309 -4.09 13.48 -13.67
N ALA A 310 -4.88 13.14 -12.66
CA ALA A 310 -4.42 12.32 -11.55
C ALA A 310 -3.86 10.97 -12.04
N GLN A 311 -4.65 10.25 -12.82
CA GLN A 311 -4.24 8.97 -13.41
C GLN A 311 -3.06 9.14 -14.39
N LYS A 312 -3.12 10.14 -15.27
CA LYS A 312 -2.04 10.39 -16.25
C LYS A 312 -0.71 10.67 -15.56
N SER A 313 -0.71 11.51 -14.50
CA SER A 313 0.48 11.84 -13.72
C SER A 313 1.03 10.59 -13.02
N PHE A 314 0.15 9.79 -12.41
CA PHE A 314 0.55 8.54 -11.78
C PHE A 314 1.18 7.56 -12.77
N VAL A 315 0.54 7.32 -13.91
CA VAL A 315 1.06 6.41 -14.95
C VAL A 315 2.38 6.92 -15.52
N LYS A 316 2.52 8.23 -15.73
CA LYS A 316 3.78 8.83 -16.19
C LYS A 316 4.92 8.61 -15.20
N GLN A 317 4.67 8.76 -13.90
CA GLN A 317 5.69 8.67 -12.85
C GLN A 317 5.98 7.24 -12.42
N HIS A 318 4.95 6.41 -12.25
CA HIS A 318 5.05 5.10 -11.61
C HIS A 318 4.64 3.92 -12.51
N GLY A 319 4.09 4.18 -13.71
CA GLY A 319 3.53 3.13 -14.57
C GLY A 319 4.56 2.07 -14.99
N THR A 320 5.81 2.46 -15.25
CA THR A 320 6.89 1.52 -15.60
C THR A 320 7.23 0.60 -14.42
N VAL A 321 7.37 1.17 -13.21
CA VAL A 321 7.62 0.41 -11.98
C VAL A 321 6.52 -0.63 -11.75
N PHE A 322 5.25 -0.23 -11.87
CA PHE A 322 4.11 -1.14 -11.70
C PHE A 322 4.10 -2.29 -12.72
N LYS A 323 4.46 -2.01 -13.98
CA LYS A 323 4.59 -3.05 -15.03
C LYS A 323 5.70 -4.05 -14.70
N VAL A 324 6.87 -3.56 -14.31
CA VAL A 324 8.03 -4.40 -13.95
C VAL A 324 7.70 -5.27 -12.74
N LEU A 325 7.19 -4.68 -11.66
CA LEU A 325 6.83 -5.41 -10.44
C LEU A 325 5.72 -6.45 -10.69
N GLY A 326 4.72 -6.12 -11.53
CA GLY A 326 3.69 -7.08 -11.93
C GLY A 326 4.24 -8.25 -12.76
N ALA A 327 5.20 -7.98 -13.66
CA ALA A 327 5.89 -9.01 -14.43
C ALA A 327 6.74 -9.92 -13.51
N MET A 328 7.47 -9.36 -12.55
CA MET A 328 8.25 -10.11 -11.57
C MET A 328 7.36 -11.02 -10.70
N GLN A 329 6.24 -10.51 -10.18
CA GLN A 329 5.30 -11.33 -9.42
C GLN A 329 4.80 -12.52 -10.25
N ASN A 330 4.39 -12.27 -11.50
CA ASN A 330 3.93 -13.33 -12.39
C ASN A 330 5.03 -14.35 -12.76
N ALA A 331 6.28 -13.92 -12.84
CA ALA A 331 7.39 -14.78 -13.18
C ALA A 331 7.83 -15.68 -12.01
N TYR A 332 7.90 -15.11 -10.78
CA TYR A 332 8.59 -15.78 -9.67
C TYR A 332 7.67 -16.36 -8.60
N TYR A 333 6.44 -15.85 -8.40
CA TYR A 333 5.62 -16.25 -7.24
C TYR A 333 4.74 -17.49 -7.47
N LYS A 334 4.77 -18.11 -8.66
CA LYS A 334 3.83 -19.18 -9.03
C LYS A 334 4.20 -20.58 -8.51
N THR A 335 5.47 -20.89 -8.39
CA THR A 335 5.97 -22.21 -7.97
C THR A 335 7.14 -22.08 -7.02
N ASP A 336 7.36 -23.09 -6.16
CA ASP A 336 8.48 -23.07 -5.22
C ASP A 336 9.84 -23.10 -5.93
N ASP A 337 9.96 -23.80 -7.06
CA ASP A 337 11.18 -23.74 -7.89
C ASP A 337 11.50 -22.31 -8.34
N ARG A 338 10.50 -21.54 -8.75
CA ARG A 338 10.68 -20.13 -9.16
C ARG A 338 10.98 -19.22 -7.99
N ARG A 339 10.33 -19.43 -6.82
CA ARG A 339 10.62 -18.69 -5.58
C ARG A 339 12.05 -18.95 -5.12
N GLU A 340 12.50 -20.20 -5.18
CA GLU A 340 13.88 -20.58 -4.88
C GLU A 340 14.89 -19.82 -5.78
N ARG A 341 14.61 -19.77 -7.09
CA ARG A 341 15.42 -19.01 -8.06
C ARG A 341 15.41 -17.51 -7.77
N PHE A 342 14.27 -16.97 -7.36
CA PHE A 342 14.15 -15.55 -7.01
C PHE A 342 15.01 -15.19 -5.81
N VAL A 343 14.94 -15.98 -4.73
CA VAL A 343 15.76 -15.74 -3.53
C VAL A 343 17.24 -15.97 -3.86
N SER A 344 17.58 -16.99 -4.65
CA SER A 344 18.95 -17.21 -5.14
C SER A 344 19.49 -16.01 -5.94
N LEU A 345 18.68 -15.44 -6.83
CA LEU A 345 19.05 -14.25 -7.60
C LEU A 345 19.36 -13.04 -6.70
N CYS A 346 18.70 -12.94 -5.55
CA CYS A 346 18.92 -11.85 -4.59
C CYS A 346 20.24 -11.95 -3.81
N HIS A 347 21.06 -13.01 -3.99
CA HIS A 347 22.45 -13.03 -3.53
C HIS A 347 23.38 -12.15 -4.39
N ASP A 348 22.98 -11.85 -5.62
CA ASP A 348 23.76 -10.97 -6.50
C ASP A 348 23.68 -9.51 -6.02
N VAL A 349 24.83 -8.91 -5.71
CA VAL A 349 24.91 -7.54 -5.17
C VAL A 349 24.35 -6.50 -6.14
N ASP A 350 24.51 -6.66 -7.45
CA ASP A 350 23.93 -5.75 -8.45
C ASP A 350 22.38 -5.80 -8.37
N VAL A 351 21.82 -7.02 -8.16
CA VAL A 351 20.36 -7.22 -7.99
C VAL A 351 19.86 -6.62 -6.69
N GLN A 352 20.61 -6.82 -5.59
CA GLN A 352 20.29 -6.21 -4.28
C GLN A 352 20.23 -4.69 -4.41
N THR A 353 21.32 -4.07 -4.86
CA THR A 353 21.44 -2.62 -5.00
C THR A 353 20.29 -2.06 -5.85
N MET A 354 20.03 -2.62 -7.03
CA MET A 354 18.96 -2.11 -7.90
C MET A 354 17.56 -2.32 -7.32
N THR A 355 17.30 -3.46 -6.69
CA THR A 355 16.00 -3.74 -6.06
C THR A 355 15.75 -2.78 -4.89
N PHE A 356 16.79 -2.53 -4.09
CA PHE A 356 16.72 -1.63 -2.96
C PHE A 356 16.58 -0.17 -3.38
N GLU A 357 17.38 0.30 -4.32
CA GLU A 357 17.23 1.67 -4.85
C GLU A 357 15.83 1.90 -5.43
N ALA A 358 15.32 0.92 -6.18
CA ALA A 358 13.95 0.98 -6.70
C ALA A 358 12.90 1.02 -5.59
N TYR A 359 13.10 0.29 -4.49
CA TYR A 359 12.20 0.31 -3.35
C TYR A 359 12.35 1.57 -2.50
N MET A 360 13.59 1.98 -2.17
CA MET A 360 13.88 3.07 -1.26
C MET A 360 13.63 4.44 -1.90
N ASN A 361 14.07 4.62 -3.14
CA ASN A 361 14.05 5.89 -3.87
C ASN A 361 12.94 5.97 -4.92
N LYS A 362 12.22 4.85 -5.17
CA LYS A 362 11.17 4.75 -6.21
C LYS A 362 11.67 5.12 -7.61
N ASP A 363 12.96 5.02 -7.82
CA ASP A 363 13.61 5.25 -9.10
C ASP A 363 14.14 3.92 -9.66
N LEU A 364 13.79 3.60 -10.90
CA LEU A 364 14.34 2.45 -11.63
C LEU A 364 15.73 2.78 -12.23
N GLY A 365 16.42 3.79 -11.69
CA GLY A 365 17.77 4.13 -12.09
C GLY A 365 17.90 4.47 -13.57
N LYS A 366 17.44 5.63 -13.99
CA LYS A 366 17.69 6.18 -15.34
C LYS A 366 19.17 6.24 -15.69
N ALA A 367 20.04 6.11 -14.70
CA ALA A 367 21.47 6.33 -14.82
C ALA A 367 22.29 5.11 -15.32
N GLN A 368 21.73 3.89 -15.37
CA GLN A 368 22.53 2.70 -15.72
C GLN A 368 21.79 1.71 -16.64
N PRO A 369 21.53 2.05 -17.91
CA PRO A 369 20.83 1.15 -18.85
C PRO A 369 21.54 -0.19 -19.06
N LEU A 370 22.87 -0.24 -18.95
CA LEU A 370 23.66 -1.46 -19.05
C LEU A 370 23.49 -2.39 -17.84
N ALA A 371 23.34 -1.85 -16.62
CA ALA A 371 23.04 -2.62 -15.43
C ALA A 371 21.64 -3.25 -15.52
N HIS A 372 20.64 -2.50 -15.98
CA HIS A 372 19.30 -3.03 -16.24
C HIS A 372 19.28 -4.15 -17.28
N LEU A 373 20.06 -4.02 -18.37
CA LEU A 373 20.19 -5.07 -19.38
C LEU A 373 20.89 -6.32 -18.81
N LYS A 374 21.99 -6.14 -18.06
CA LYS A 374 22.73 -7.22 -17.41
C LYS A 374 21.85 -8.00 -16.42
N ILE A 375 21.07 -7.29 -15.61
CA ILE A 375 20.13 -7.90 -14.65
C ILE A 375 18.96 -8.55 -15.39
N GLY A 376 18.45 -7.95 -16.45
CA GLY A 376 17.43 -8.56 -17.31
C GLY A 376 17.92 -9.90 -17.89
N LEU A 377 19.15 -9.98 -18.36
CA LEU A 377 19.77 -11.21 -18.87
C LEU A 377 19.99 -12.24 -17.75
N LYS A 378 20.46 -11.81 -16.56
CA LYS A 378 20.58 -12.69 -15.38
C LYS A 378 19.22 -13.25 -14.97
N ASN A 379 18.16 -12.43 -14.92
CA ASN A 379 16.80 -12.87 -14.63
C ASN A 379 16.31 -13.94 -15.63
N ILE A 380 16.55 -13.74 -16.92
CA ILE A 380 16.19 -14.70 -17.97
C ILE A 380 16.98 -16.00 -17.79
N ALA A 381 18.29 -15.92 -17.54
CA ALA A 381 19.15 -17.09 -17.31
C ALA A 381 18.70 -17.89 -16.08
N HIS A 382 18.36 -17.24 -14.98
CA HIS A 382 17.79 -17.89 -13.79
C HIS A 382 16.41 -18.54 -14.07
N LEU A 383 15.51 -17.85 -14.78
CA LEU A 383 14.20 -18.39 -15.15
C LEU A 383 14.30 -19.61 -16.06
N LEU A 384 15.28 -19.62 -16.97
CA LEU A 384 15.53 -20.74 -17.89
C LEU A 384 16.35 -21.88 -17.24
N GLY A 385 16.82 -21.69 -16.00
CA GLY A 385 17.62 -22.69 -15.31
C GLY A 385 19.05 -22.85 -15.85
N ILE A 386 19.55 -21.86 -16.61
CA ILE A 386 20.91 -21.85 -17.18
C ILE A 386 21.94 -21.58 -16.08
N VAL A 387 21.57 -20.85 -15.04
CA VAL A 387 22.40 -20.60 -13.85
C VAL A 387 21.97 -21.53 -12.73
N SER A 388 22.95 -22.14 -12.04
CA SER A 388 22.67 -23.02 -10.91
C SER A 388 21.99 -22.26 -9.76
N LYS A 389 21.26 -23.00 -8.89
CA LYS A 389 20.67 -22.46 -7.66
C LYS A 389 21.69 -22.33 -6.54
N GLU A 390 22.99 -22.24 -6.87
CA GLU A 390 24.05 -22.17 -5.88
C GLU A 390 24.05 -20.84 -5.17
N TYR A 391 23.89 -20.94 -3.88
CA TYR A 391 24.06 -19.85 -2.92
C TYR A 391 25.55 -19.87 -2.53
N THR A 392 26.33 -18.99 -3.07
CA THR A 392 27.73 -18.81 -2.67
C THR A 392 27.84 -17.98 -1.40
#